data_1f38a79fc866cbc16ff0141b02e1e596
#
_entry.id   1f38a79fc866cbc16ff0141b02e1e596
#
_cell.length_a   1.000
_cell.length_b   1.000
_cell.length_c   1.000
_cell.angle_alpha   90.00
_cell.angle_beta   90.00
_cell.angle_gamma   90.00
#
_symmetry.space_group_name_H-M   'P 1'
#
loop_
_entity.id
_entity.type
_entity.pdbx_description
1 polymer ?
#
loop_
_entity_poly.entity_id
_entity_poly.type
_entity_poly.pdbx_seq_one_letter_code
_entity_poly.pdbx_strand_id
1 'polypeptide(L)'
;MFERYKEDIQCFMEHDPAARSPIEIVLLYPGFKALRSHRKAQWFLNHKMPFIARYISQRTAHKTGIEIHPGAKIGRRVCIDHGNGIVIGETTEVGDDVMIYQGVTLGGTGKDLGKRHPTIENGVMIGSGAKVLGPITIGRNAKVAAGAVAVSYTHLRAHETS
;
A
#
# COMPACT_ATOMS: atom_id res chain seq x y z
N MET A 1 13.58 -15.42 -1.60
CA MET A 1 12.27 -15.26 -2.30
C MET A 1 11.21 -16.21 -1.73
N PHE A 2 11.51 -17.49 -1.54
CA PHE A 2 10.55 -18.51 -1.06
C PHE A 2 10.10 -18.26 0.41
N GLU A 3 11.01 -17.88 1.29
CA GLU A 3 10.68 -17.58 2.70
C GLU A 3 9.70 -16.40 2.84
N ARG A 4 9.96 -15.30 2.11
CA ARG A 4 9.06 -14.15 2.11
C ARG A 4 7.64 -14.50 1.62
N TYR A 5 7.54 -15.47 0.72
CA TYR A 5 6.26 -15.95 0.21
C TYR A 5 5.46 -16.70 1.29
N LYS A 6 6.15 -17.53 2.08
CA LYS A 6 5.55 -18.24 3.22
C LYS A 6 5.09 -17.28 4.31
N GLU A 7 5.92 -16.29 4.63
CA GLU A 7 5.59 -15.25 5.61
C GLU A 7 4.35 -14.46 5.22
N ASP A 8 4.22 -14.09 3.93
CA ASP A 8 3.03 -13.40 3.46
C ASP A 8 1.78 -14.27 3.62
N ILE A 9 1.83 -15.54 3.19
CA ILE A 9 0.70 -16.46 3.34
C ILE A 9 0.32 -16.58 4.82
N GLN A 10 1.31 -16.78 5.69
CA GLN A 10 1.08 -16.88 7.12
C GLN A 10 0.45 -15.60 7.68
N CYS A 11 0.91 -14.42 7.25
CA CYS A 11 0.34 -13.14 7.66
C CYS A 11 -1.16 -13.05 7.32
N PHE A 12 -1.57 -13.44 6.11
CA PHE A 12 -2.98 -13.47 5.74
C PHE A 12 -3.78 -14.50 6.56
N MET A 13 -3.21 -15.69 6.79
CA MET A 13 -3.85 -16.71 7.63
C MET A 13 -4.07 -16.25 9.08
N GLU A 14 -3.15 -15.46 9.63
CA GLU A 14 -3.24 -14.92 10.98
C GLU A 14 -4.26 -13.79 11.13
N HIS A 15 -4.43 -12.97 10.09
CA HIS A 15 -5.28 -11.79 10.14
C HIS A 15 -6.71 -12.02 9.67
N ASP A 16 -6.95 -13.00 8.82
CA ASP A 16 -8.29 -13.31 8.32
C ASP A 16 -8.81 -14.64 8.88
N PRO A 17 -9.76 -14.59 9.85
CA PRO A 17 -10.38 -15.81 10.39
C PRO A 17 -11.13 -16.64 9.34
N ALA A 18 -11.50 -16.04 8.19
CA ALA A 18 -12.19 -16.73 7.10
C ALA A 18 -11.21 -17.52 6.19
N ALA A 19 -9.91 -17.28 6.29
CA ALA A 19 -8.90 -17.98 5.50
C ALA A 19 -8.79 -19.45 5.92
N ARG A 20 -9.11 -20.37 5.01
CA ARG A 20 -9.18 -21.82 5.31
C ARG A 20 -7.91 -22.56 4.92
N SER A 21 -7.17 -22.06 3.95
CA SER A 21 -5.97 -22.74 3.46
C SER A 21 -4.99 -21.81 2.74
N PRO A 22 -3.68 -22.15 2.73
CA PRO A 22 -2.68 -21.44 1.94
C PRO A 22 -3.01 -21.32 0.44
N ILE A 23 -3.61 -22.36 -0.13
CA ILE A 23 -4.02 -22.37 -1.54
C ILE A 23 -5.09 -21.31 -1.82
N GLU A 24 -6.05 -21.15 -0.91
CA GLU A 24 -7.10 -20.14 -1.01
C GLU A 24 -6.50 -18.74 -1.08
N ILE A 25 -5.55 -18.41 -0.20
CA ILE A 25 -4.84 -17.13 -0.21
C ILE A 25 -4.14 -16.88 -1.53
N VAL A 26 -3.38 -17.85 -2.01
CA VAL A 26 -2.63 -17.74 -3.26
C VAL A 26 -3.54 -17.52 -4.48
N LEU A 27 -4.68 -18.20 -4.53
CA LEU A 27 -5.56 -18.21 -5.69
C LEU A 27 -6.66 -17.16 -5.64
N LEU A 28 -7.14 -16.77 -4.47
CA LEU A 28 -8.36 -15.96 -4.36
C LEU A 28 -8.12 -14.56 -3.76
N TYR A 29 -7.11 -14.38 -2.90
CA TYR A 29 -6.91 -13.12 -2.19
C TYR A 29 -6.28 -12.03 -3.09
N PRO A 30 -7.02 -10.94 -3.37
CA PRO A 30 -6.53 -9.87 -4.24
C PRO A 30 -5.31 -9.15 -3.64
N GLY A 31 -5.30 -8.93 -2.32
CA GLY A 31 -4.17 -8.30 -1.61
C GLY A 31 -2.87 -9.07 -1.77
N PHE A 32 -2.91 -10.39 -1.58
CA PHE A 32 -1.76 -11.25 -1.79
C PHE A 32 -1.23 -11.19 -3.24
N LYS A 33 -2.14 -11.25 -4.22
CA LYS A 33 -1.80 -11.13 -5.65
C LYS A 33 -1.17 -9.78 -5.98
N ALA A 34 -1.70 -8.70 -5.42
CA ALA A 34 -1.20 -7.35 -5.64
C ALA A 34 0.23 -7.19 -5.09
N LEU A 35 0.49 -7.62 -3.85
CA LEU A 35 1.81 -7.56 -3.23
C LEU A 35 2.84 -8.40 -4.01
N ARG A 36 2.48 -9.59 -4.41
CA ARG A 36 3.34 -10.45 -5.24
C ARG A 36 3.67 -9.82 -6.58
N SER A 37 2.68 -9.24 -7.24
CA SER A 37 2.84 -8.58 -8.53
C SER A 37 3.68 -7.31 -8.41
N HIS A 38 3.47 -6.53 -7.34
CA HIS A 38 4.28 -5.35 -7.03
C HIS A 38 5.77 -5.69 -6.92
N ARG A 39 6.15 -6.77 -6.24
CA ARG A 39 7.57 -7.19 -6.15
C ARG A 39 8.19 -7.46 -7.51
N LYS A 40 7.42 -8.06 -8.43
CA LYS A 40 7.86 -8.25 -9.81
C LYS A 40 8.03 -6.92 -10.53
N ALA A 41 7.05 -6.03 -10.41
CA ALA A 41 7.12 -4.69 -11.00
C ALA A 41 8.32 -3.90 -10.48
N GLN A 42 8.57 -3.94 -9.17
CA GLN A 42 9.72 -3.29 -8.53
C GLN A 42 11.06 -3.87 -9.05
N TRP A 43 11.13 -5.18 -9.23
CA TRP A 43 12.32 -5.81 -9.82
C TRP A 43 12.62 -5.26 -11.22
N PHE A 44 11.60 -5.16 -12.10
CA PHE A 44 11.77 -4.55 -13.42
C PHE A 44 12.16 -3.07 -13.36
N LEU A 45 11.60 -2.31 -12.43
CA LEU A 45 11.97 -0.91 -12.23
C LEU A 45 13.44 -0.78 -11.85
N ASN A 46 13.92 -1.60 -10.92
CA ASN A 46 15.31 -1.62 -10.46
C ASN A 46 16.29 -2.05 -11.57
N HIS A 47 15.81 -2.79 -12.58
CA HIS A 47 16.58 -3.17 -13.77
C HIS A 47 16.40 -2.21 -14.94
N LYS A 48 15.99 -0.96 -14.67
CA LYS A 48 15.83 0.12 -15.66
C LYS A 48 14.81 -0.20 -16.77
N MET A 49 13.78 -0.97 -16.44
CA MET A 49 12.67 -1.29 -17.34
C MET A 49 11.33 -0.66 -16.83
N PRO A 50 11.23 0.68 -16.76
CA PRO A 50 10.10 1.35 -16.12
C PRO A 50 8.77 1.10 -16.83
N PHE A 51 8.78 0.95 -18.16
CA PHE A 51 7.56 0.66 -18.92
C PHE A 51 6.97 -0.70 -18.53
N ILE A 52 7.80 -1.74 -18.43
CA ILE A 52 7.36 -3.08 -18.03
C ILE A 52 6.86 -3.06 -16.58
N ALA A 53 7.57 -2.36 -15.70
CA ALA A 53 7.16 -2.19 -14.31
C ALA A 53 5.76 -1.54 -14.20
N ARG A 54 5.52 -0.46 -14.93
CA ARG A 54 4.21 0.22 -14.96
C ARG A 54 3.13 -0.64 -15.60
N TYR A 55 3.43 -1.34 -16.67
CA TYR A 55 2.49 -2.28 -17.30
C TYR A 55 2.01 -3.35 -16.32
N ILE A 56 2.95 -3.98 -15.57
CA ILE A 56 2.62 -4.99 -14.55
C ILE A 56 1.73 -4.37 -13.45
N SER A 57 2.09 -3.18 -12.96
CA SER A 57 1.33 -2.47 -11.93
C SER A 57 -0.10 -2.17 -12.39
N GLN A 58 -0.29 -1.59 -13.57
CA GLN A 58 -1.61 -1.26 -14.10
C GLN A 58 -2.46 -2.50 -14.38
N ARG A 59 -1.85 -3.55 -14.97
CA ARG A 59 -2.56 -4.82 -15.18
C ARG A 59 -3.00 -5.44 -13.85
N THR A 60 -2.21 -5.29 -12.80
CA THR A 60 -2.57 -5.77 -11.46
C THR A 60 -3.72 -4.96 -10.88
N ALA A 61 -3.69 -3.64 -11.00
CA ALA A 61 -4.77 -2.77 -10.55
C ALA A 61 -6.11 -3.14 -11.20
N HIS A 62 -6.13 -3.36 -12.51
CA HIS A 62 -7.34 -3.84 -13.23
C HIS A 62 -7.87 -5.18 -12.73
N LYS A 63 -6.99 -6.10 -12.30
CA LYS A 63 -7.38 -7.44 -11.86
C LYS A 63 -7.80 -7.52 -10.40
N THR A 64 -7.24 -6.65 -9.55
CA THR A 64 -7.36 -6.75 -8.10
C THR A 64 -8.08 -5.56 -7.47
N GLY A 65 -8.25 -4.47 -8.20
CA GLY A 65 -8.71 -3.20 -7.65
C GLY A 65 -7.69 -2.49 -6.77
N ILE A 66 -6.42 -2.97 -6.75
CA ILE A 66 -5.34 -2.46 -5.89
C ILE A 66 -4.24 -1.88 -6.76
N GLU A 67 -4.03 -0.57 -6.68
CA GLU A 67 -2.95 0.11 -7.37
C GLU A 67 -1.76 0.32 -6.41
N ILE A 68 -0.61 -0.28 -6.74
CA ILE A 68 0.66 -0.05 -6.04
C ILE A 68 1.68 0.41 -7.08
N HIS A 69 2.19 1.64 -6.92
CA HIS A 69 3.23 2.13 -7.82
C HIS A 69 4.51 1.28 -7.67
N PRO A 70 5.21 0.92 -8.77
CA PRO A 70 6.41 0.08 -8.70
C PRO A 70 7.54 0.66 -7.83
N GLY A 71 7.60 1.99 -7.67
CA GLY A 71 8.57 2.69 -6.83
C GLY A 71 8.28 2.62 -5.33
N ALA A 72 7.07 2.26 -4.92
CA ALA A 72 6.73 2.14 -3.50
C ALA A 72 7.60 1.08 -2.82
N LYS A 73 8.01 1.34 -1.59
CA LYS A 73 8.74 0.37 -0.76
C LYS A 73 7.75 -0.31 0.18
N ILE A 74 7.61 -1.61 0.05
CA ILE A 74 6.70 -2.41 0.87
C ILE A 74 7.52 -3.41 1.69
N GLY A 75 7.34 -3.36 3.00
CA GLY A 75 8.00 -4.22 3.98
C GLY A 75 7.57 -5.69 3.93
N ARG A 76 7.87 -6.40 5.00
CA ARG A 76 7.53 -7.82 5.19
C ARG A 76 6.20 -7.94 5.94
N ARG A 77 5.49 -9.06 5.75
CA ARG A 77 4.25 -9.36 6.48
C ARG A 77 3.21 -8.22 6.39
N VAL A 78 3.16 -7.55 5.25
CA VAL A 78 2.09 -6.58 4.96
C VAL A 78 0.85 -7.34 4.50
N CYS A 79 -0.28 -7.08 5.14
CA CYS A 79 -1.56 -7.67 4.79
C CYS A 79 -2.48 -6.60 4.20
N ILE A 80 -3.06 -6.88 3.05
CA ILE A 80 -4.09 -6.05 2.41
C ILE A 80 -5.39 -6.84 2.45
N ASP A 81 -6.30 -6.43 3.31
CA ASP A 81 -7.59 -7.08 3.46
C ASP A 81 -8.63 -6.43 2.54
N HIS A 82 -9.40 -7.26 1.82
CA HIS A 82 -10.31 -6.89 0.72
C HIS A 82 -9.59 -6.14 -0.41
N GLY A 83 -9.05 -4.98 -0.16
CA GLY A 83 -8.11 -4.23 -0.99
C GLY A 83 -8.72 -3.40 -2.12
N ASN A 84 -9.97 -3.58 -2.50
CA ASN A 84 -10.56 -2.82 -3.59
C ASN A 84 -10.48 -1.30 -3.35
N GLY A 85 -10.03 -0.54 -4.36
CA GLY A 85 -9.89 0.91 -4.29
C GLY A 85 -8.68 1.41 -3.51
N ILE A 86 -7.71 0.54 -3.20
CA ILE A 86 -6.43 0.97 -2.62
C ILE A 86 -5.57 1.65 -3.68
N VAL A 87 -4.94 2.76 -3.29
CA VAL A 87 -3.91 3.46 -4.09
C VAL A 87 -2.68 3.72 -3.23
N ILE A 88 -1.54 3.20 -3.63
CA ILE A 88 -0.24 3.40 -2.98
C ILE A 88 0.72 4.09 -3.95
N GLY A 89 1.06 5.34 -3.66
CA GLY A 89 1.87 6.21 -4.51
C GLY A 89 3.37 5.88 -4.52
N GLU A 90 4.07 6.46 -5.48
CA GLU A 90 5.46 6.15 -5.87
C GLU A 90 6.48 6.18 -4.72
N THR A 91 6.48 7.24 -3.91
CA THR A 91 7.47 7.43 -2.84
C THR A 91 6.97 6.99 -1.47
N THR A 92 5.87 6.19 -1.44
CA THR A 92 5.37 5.59 -0.21
C THR A 92 6.36 4.58 0.35
N GLU A 93 6.52 4.60 1.66
CA GLU A 93 7.26 3.58 2.40
C GLU A 93 6.33 2.93 3.41
N VAL A 94 6.18 1.62 3.32
CA VAL A 94 5.38 0.81 4.25
C VAL A 94 6.31 -0.15 4.96
N GLY A 95 6.31 -0.10 6.28
CA GLY A 95 7.11 -0.96 7.13
C GLY A 95 6.61 -2.40 7.19
N ASP A 96 7.12 -3.14 8.16
CA ASP A 96 6.77 -4.53 8.40
C ASP A 96 5.50 -4.65 9.25
N ASP A 97 4.79 -5.78 9.13
CA ASP A 97 3.60 -6.11 9.94
C ASP A 97 2.48 -5.05 9.84
N VAL A 98 2.30 -4.45 8.68
CA VAL A 98 1.29 -3.40 8.44
C VAL A 98 0.02 -4.02 7.86
N MET A 99 -1.14 -3.61 8.42
CA MET A 99 -2.46 -3.99 7.92
C MET A 99 -3.11 -2.81 7.20
N ILE A 100 -3.60 -3.04 5.97
CA ILE A 100 -4.27 -2.03 5.13
C ILE A 100 -5.62 -2.57 4.66
N TYR A 101 -6.69 -1.82 4.92
CA TYR A 101 -8.02 -2.16 4.47
C TYR A 101 -8.39 -1.48 3.15
N GLN A 102 -9.49 -1.93 2.54
CA GLN A 102 -9.99 -1.41 1.26
C GLN A 102 -10.17 0.11 1.24
N GLY A 103 -10.05 0.71 0.07
CA GLY A 103 -10.31 2.13 -0.16
C GLY A 103 -9.26 3.08 0.40
N VAL A 104 -8.19 2.56 1.00
CA VAL A 104 -7.09 3.37 1.54
C VAL A 104 -6.31 4.06 0.43
N THR A 105 -5.97 5.34 0.64
CA THR A 105 -5.07 6.08 -0.26
C THR A 105 -3.84 6.53 0.52
N LEU A 106 -2.67 6.11 0.06
CA LEU A 106 -1.36 6.61 0.48
C LEU A 106 -0.84 7.51 -0.65
N GLY A 107 -1.25 8.78 -0.62
CA GLY A 107 -1.15 9.73 -1.74
C GLY A 107 -0.21 10.90 -1.49
N GLY A 108 0.11 11.64 -2.54
CA GLY A 108 0.79 12.93 -2.47
C GLY A 108 -0.19 14.10 -2.42
N THR A 109 0.27 15.27 -1.95
CA THR A 109 -0.54 16.49 -1.85
C THR A 109 -0.14 17.59 -2.83
N GLY A 110 0.83 17.39 -3.70
CA GLY A 110 1.32 18.45 -4.55
C GLY A 110 2.14 17.96 -5.73
N LYS A 111 2.82 18.91 -6.36
CA LYS A 111 3.68 18.69 -7.53
C LYS A 111 5.15 18.45 -7.17
N ASP A 112 5.45 18.18 -5.90
CA ASP A 112 6.81 17.95 -5.44
C ASP A 112 7.42 16.72 -6.13
N LEU A 113 8.65 16.87 -6.58
CA LEU A 113 9.39 15.82 -7.29
C LEU A 113 10.07 14.81 -6.35
N GLY A 114 10.24 15.16 -5.06
CA GLY A 114 10.90 14.34 -4.06
C GLY A 114 9.95 13.40 -3.32
N LYS A 115 10.24 13.19 -2.03
CA LYS A 115 9.39 12.45 -1.08
C LYS A 115 8.07 13.22 -0.91
N ARG A 116 6.99 12.70 -1.49
CA ARG A 116 5.66 13.33 -1.51
C ARG A 116 4.53 12.41 -1.01
N HIS A 117 4.85 11.17 -0.70
CA HIS A 117 3.90 10.18 -0.18
C HIS A 117 4.28 9.78 1.23
N PRO A 118 3.34 9.23 2.01
CA PRO A 118 3.56 8.93 3.42
C PRO A 118 4.57 7.83 3.69
N THR A 119 5.08 7.84 4.92
CA THR A 119 5.82 6.74 5.52
C THR A 119 4.95 6.11 6.60
N ILE A 120 4.74 4.82 6.49
CA ILE A 120 3.95 4.00 7.42
C ILE A 120 4.94 3.10 8.16
N GLU A 121 5.10 3.31 9.46
CA GLU A 121 6.03 2.51 10.26
C GLU A 121 5.47 1.11 10.57
N ASN A 122 6.31 0.28 11.21
CA ASN A 122 5.98 -1.11 11.49
C ASN A 122 4.74 -1.25 12.42
N GLY A 123 3.95 -2.28 12.19
CA GLY A 123 2.81 -2.62 13.03
C GLY A 123 1.60 -1.69 12.90
N VAL A 124 1.60 -0.76 11.96
CA VAL A 124 0.50 0.18 11.74
C VAL A 124 -0.71 -0.54 11.14
N MET A 125 -1.90 -0.15 11.62
CA MET A 125 -3.18 -0.55 11.01
C MET A 125 -3.85 0.67 10.37
N ILE A 126 -4.26 0.55 9.11
CA ILE A 126 -4.95 1.63 8.38
C ILE A 126 -6.35 1.17 8.02
N GLY A 127 -7.35 1.76 8.69
CA GLY A 127 -8.76 1.45 8.54
C GLY A 127 -9.31 1.78 7.15
N SER A 128 -10.42 1.13 6.81
CA SER A 128 -11.04 1.22 5.49
C SER A 128 -11.35 2.67 5.07
N GLY A 129 -11.06 3.00 3.82
CA GLY A 129 -11.32 4.32 3.25
C GLY A 129 -10.44 5.46 3.76
N ALA A 130 -9.50 5.22 4.67
CA ALA A 130 -8.62 6.28 5.17
C ALA A 130 -7.74 6.88 4.06
N LYS A 131 -7.49 8.19 4.15
CA LYS A 131 -6.64 8.96 3.23
C LYS A 131 -5.45 9.51 4.00
N VAL A 132 -4.27 9.02 3.69
CA VAL A 132 -3.01 9.50 4.26
C VAL A 132 -2.25 10.20 3.14
N LEU A 133 -2.14 11.53 3.24
CA LEU A 133 -1.72 12.37 2.12
C LEU A 133 -0.50 13.23 2.50
N GLY A 134 0.45 13.29 1.58
CA GLY A 134 1.69 14.04 1.78
C GLY A 134 2.80 13.25 2.47
N PRO A 135 3.97 13.87 2.65
CA PRO A 135 5.17 13.21 3.19
C PRO A 135 5.12 13.10 4.75
N ILE A 136 3.98 12.68 5.28
CA ILE A 136 3.78 12.47 6.72
C ILE A 136 4.18 11.07 7.15
N THR A 137 4.51 10.93 8.42
CA THR A 137 4.83 9.64 9.03
C THR A 137 3.72 9.21 9.98
N ILE A 138 3.21 8.00 9.77
CA ILE A 138 2.34 7.30 10.73
C ILE A 138 3.25 6.43 11.59
N GLY A 139 3.34 6.77 12.87
CA GLY A 139 4.27 6.15 13.82
C GLY A 139 3.93 4.69 14.13
N ARG A 140 4.93 3.95 14.59
CA ARG A 140 4.86 2.52 14.91
C ARG A 140 3.63 2.15 15.75
N ASN A 141 2.98 1.05 15.37
CA ASN A 141 1.81 0.48 16.04
C ASN A 141 0.59 1.42 16.10
N ALA A 142 0.62 2.56 15.39
CA ALA A 142 -0.53 3.45 15.33
C ALA A 142 -1.72 2.79 14.59
N LYS A 143 -2.92 3.21 14.97
CA LYS A 143 -4.16 2.80 14.30
C LYS A 143 -4.82 4.03 13.68
N VAL A 144 -4.94 4.03 12.37
CA VAL A 144 -5.67 5.06 11.62
C VAL A 144 -7.11 4.59 11.49
N ALA A 145 -8.05 5.38 12.00
CA ALA A 145 -9.47 5.02 11.97
C ALA A 145 -10.02 4.93 10.53
N ALA A 146 -11.06 4.14 10.34
CA ALA A 146 -11.77 4.07 9.07
C ALA A 146 -12.29 5.45 8.65
N GLY A 147 -12.13 5.79 7.37
CA GLY A 147 -12.53 7.09 6.81
C GLY A 147 -11.69 8.29 7.27
N ALA A 148 -10.69 8.11 8.11
CA ALA A 148 -9.85 9.22 8.58
C ALA A 148 -9.08 9.87 7.43
N VAL A 149 -8.87 11.19 7.54
CA VAL A 149 -8.03 11.96 6.62
C VAL A 149 -6.86 12.57 7.39
N ALA A 150 -5.65 12.08 7.12
CA ALA A 150 -4.41 12.60 7.65
C ALA A 150 -3.63 13.31 6.53
N VAL A 151 -3.38 14.60 6.69
CA VAL A 151 -2.75 15.44 5.66
C VAL A 151 -1.70 16.35 6.28
N SER A 152 -0.56 16.53 5.60
CA SER A 152 0.38 17.58 5.95
C SER A 152 -0.06 18.91 5.32
N TYR A 153 -0.49 19.85 6.12
CA TYR A 153 -0.85 21.21 5.70
C TYR A 153 0.38 22.12 5.59
N THR A 154 1.35 21.78 4.76
CA THR A 154 2.51 22.65 4.63
C THR A 154 2.26 23.91 3.79
N HIS A 155 1.15 24.04 3.03
CA HIS A 155 0.78 25.25 2.29
C HIS A 155 -0.73 25.30 1.97
N LEU A 156 -1.57 25.51 2.96
CA LEU A 156 -2.87 26.15 2.72
C LEU A 156 -2.74 27.60 3.20
N ARG A 157 -2.43 28.54 2.29
CA ARG A 157 -2.85 29.90 2.52
C ARG A 157 -4.38 29.90 2.44
N ALA A 158 -5.01 30.22 3.55
CA ALA A 158 -6.41 30.58 3.56
C ALA A 158 -6.59 31.71 2.52
N HIS A 159 -7.40 31.49 1.49
CA HIS A 159 -7.98 32.58 0.76
C HIS A 159 -8.99 33.20 1.71
N GLU A 160 -8.60 34.30 2.34
CA GLU A 160 -9.55 35.21 2.94
C GLU A 160 -10.44 35.73 1.81
N THR A 161 -11.69 35.28 1.79
CA THR A 161 -12.74 35.90 1.03
C THR A 161 -13.15 37.15 1.78
N SER A 162 -12.70 38.32 1.30
CA SER A 162 -13.29 39.64 1.62
C SER A 162 -14.63 39.78 0.93
#